data_38f8fee0521084712e857e03f3268315
#
_entry.id   38f8fee0521084712e857e03f3268315
#
_cell.length_a   1.000
_cell.length_b   1.000
_cell.length_c   1.000
_cell.angle_alpha   90.00
_cell.angle_beta   90.00
_cell.angle_gamma   90.00
#
_symmetry.space_group_name_H-M   'P 1'
#
loop_
_entity.id
_entity.type
_entity.pdbx_description
1 polymer ?
#
loop_
_entity_poly.entity_id
_entity_poly.type
_entity_poly.pdbx_seq_one_letter_code
_entity_poly.pdbx_strand_id
1 'polypeptide(L)'
;EVHCNVQVMEIKDRGNDTVSVNYRCERGWKESPADRVLGAVGRRPNMSKVLSDDCQVQLENGRPLIKGTYRTTQENVYAIGDTVARKRLAHVAASHAAYLVENLAGRGHRMQLSVVPNGMYVVLPVVPTCIYTEPEIAAVGFTENDARLYNMKIKCGVAYMTENGKALLARNSRGFVRLIFEAYTNTLIGAQIMCARATDMI
;
A
#
# COMPACT_ATOMS: atom_id res chain seq x y z
N GLU A 1 6.93 -19.01 -13.62
CA GLU A 1 6.98 -19.67 -12.30
C GLU A 1 7.17 -18.59 -11.22
N VAL A 2 6.52 -18.76 -10.04
CA VAL A 2 6.64 -17.84 -8.89
C VAL A 2 7.29 -18.58 -7.73
N HIS A 3 8.38 -18.04 -7.22
CA HIS A 3 9.06 -18.55 -6.03
C HIS A 3 8.84 -17.60 -4.86
N CYS A 4 8.09 -18.04 -3.85
CA CYS A 4 7.85 -17.31 -2.61
C CYS A 4 8.88 -17.66 -1.52
N ASN A 5 9.01 -16.77 -0.52
CA ASN A 5 9.91 -16.98 0.64
C ASN A 5 11.35 -17.25 0.24
N VAL A 6 11.83 -16.55 -0.79
CA VAL A 6 13.21 -16.64 -1.26
C VAL A 6 13.98 -15.38 -0.97
N GLN A 7 15.27 -15.51 -0.74
CA GLN A 7 16.20 -14.41 -0.61
C GLN A 7 17.15 -14.40 -1.82
N VAL A 8 17.05 -13.37 -2.64
CA VAL A 8 18.01 -13.16 -3.73
C VAL A 8 19.35 -12.76 -3.12
N MET A 9 20.39 -13.48 -3.48
CA MET A 9 21.73 -13.30 -2.93
C MET A 9 22.68 -12.65 -3.92
N GLU A 10 22.58 -13.00 -5.19
CA GLU A 10 23.52 -12.55 -6.19
C GLU A 10 22.89 -12.60 -7.59
N ILE A 11 23.29 -11.68 -8.44
CA ILE A 11 23.03 -11.69 -9.88
C ILE A 11 24.39 -11.76 -10.58
N LYS A 12 24.61 -12.83 -11.37
CA LYS A 12 25.84 -13.05 -12.12
C LYS A 12 25.63 -12.85 -13.60
N ASP A 13 26.53 -12.10 -14.20
CA ASP A 13 26.66 -12.09 -15.66
C ASP A 13 27.35 -13.39 -16.10
N ARG A 14 26.71 -14.12 -17.01
CA ARG A 14 27.22 -15.38 -17.57
C ARG A 14 27.89 -15.20 -18.93
N GLY A 15 27.87 -13.97 -19.45
CA GLY A 15 28.24 -13.69 -20.83
C GLY A 15 27.16 -14.11 -21.86
N ASN A 16 27.39 -13.81 -23.13
CA ASN A 16 26.43 -14.09 -24.21
C ASN A 16 25.01 -13.57 -23.96
N ASP A 17 24.89 -12.36 -23.41
CA ASP A 17 23.62 -11.73 -23.07
C ASP A 17 22.75 -12.53 -22.06
N THR A 18 23.35 -13.41 -21.27
CA THR A 18 22.66 -14.19 -20.25
C THR A 18 23.12 -13.82 -18.85
N VAL A 19 22.18 -13.84 -17.91
CA VAL A 19 22.43 -13.62 -16.48
C VAL A 19 21.89 -14.79 -15.67
N SER A 20 22.38 -14.98 -14.47
CA SER A 20 21.78 -15.92 -13.52
C SER A 20 21.45 -15.23 -12.20
N VAL A 21 20.30 -15.55 -11.64
CA VAL A 21 19.88 -15.11 -10.32
C VAL A 21 20.06 -16.24 -9.33
N ASN A 22 20.96 -16.05 -8.37
CA ASN A 22 21.21 -16.99 -7.29
C ASN A 22 20.37 -16.58 -6.07
N TYR A 23 19.58 -17.50 -5.55
CA TYR A 23 18.71 -17.25 -4.41
C TYR A 23 18.66 -18.44 -3.46
N ARG A 24 18.41 -18.12 -2.21
CA ARG A 24 18.23 -19.10 -1.14
C ARG A 24 16.73 -19.30 -0.87
N CYS A 25 16.30 -20.57 -0.81
CA CYS A 25 14.97 -20.97 -0.38
C CYS A 25 15.08 -22.01 0.76
N GLU A 26 13.95 -22.45 1.30
CA GLU A 26 13.92 -23.48 2.36
C GLU A 26 14.63 -24.78 1.97
N ARG A 27 14.64 -25.12 0.68
CA ARG A 27 15.28 -26.32 0.12
C ARG A 27 16.76 -26.12 -0.24
N GLY A 28 17.37 -25.00 0.16
CA GLY A 28 18.76 -24.65 -0.11
C GLY A 28 18.94 -23.62 -1.23
N TRP A 29 20.11 -23.62 -1.84
CA TRP A 29 20.47 -22.71 -2.91
C TRP A 29 19.90 -23.13 -4.25
N LYS A 30 19.43 -22.16 -5.02
CA LYS A 30 18.98 -22.35 -6.39
C LYS A 30 19.52 -21.25 -7.30
N GLU A 31 19.58 -21.56 -8.58
CA GLU A 31 19.98 -20.68 -9.65
C GLU A 31 18.89 -20.66 -10.73
N SER A 32 18.53 -19.47 -11.21
CA SER A 32 17.62 -19.31 -12.33
C SER A 32 18.29 -18.49 -13.43
N PRO A 33 18.49 -19.08 -14.62
CA PRO A 33 19.00 -18.33 -15.77
C PRO A 33 17.91 -17.42 -16.33
N ALA A 34 18.33 -16.27 -16.89
CA ALA A 34 17.46 -15.31 -17.54
C ALA A 34 18.22 -14.52 -18.59
N ASP A 35 17.52 -13.96 -19.56
CA ASP A 35 18.11 -13.03 -20.53
C ASP A 35 18.24 -11.63 -19.92
N ARG A 36 17.29 -11.24 -19.06
CA ARG A 36 17.26 -9.96 -18.36
C ARG A 36 16.72 -10.12 -16.95
N VAL A 37 17.13 -9.23 -16.04
CA VAL A 37 16.63 -9.18 -14.66
C VAL A 37 16.03 -7.80 -14.37
N LEU A 38 14.80 -7.79 -13.91
CA LEU A 38 14.13 -6.60 -13.41
C LEU A 38 14.21 -6.55 -11.88
N GLY A 39 14.93 -5.57 -11.33
CA GLY A 39 14.96 -5.32 -9.90
C GLY A 39 13.72 -4.55 -9.44
N ALA A 40 12.80 -5.22 -8.74
CA ALA A 40 11.59 -4.64 -8.16
C ALA A 40 11.53 -4.87 -6.65
N VAL A 41 12.66 -4.68 -5.96
CA VAL A 41 12.90 -5.03 -4.55
C VAL A 41 12.41 -3.99 -3.54
N GLY A 42 11.64 -2.99 -3.99
CA GLY A 42 11.08 -1.93 -3.15
C GLY A 42 11.94 -0.66 -3.10
N ARG A 43 11.59 0.24 -2.19
CA ARG A 43 12.20 1.57 -2.05
C ARG A 43 12.52 1.85 -0.58
N ARG A 44 13.57 2.64 -0.35
CA ARG A 44 13.93 3.19 0.97
C ARG A 44 13.89 4.71 0.93
N PRO A 45 13.50 5.40 2.00
CA PRO A 45 13.66 6.85 2.09
C PRO A 45 15.13 7.22 1.95
N ASN A 46 15.43 8.25 1.16
CA ASN A 46 16.79 8.77 1.02
C ASN A 46 16.94 10.04 1.86
N MET A 47 17.08 9.86 3.17
CA MET A 47 17.18 10.96 4.12
C MET A 47 18.57 11.56 4.23
N SER A 48 19.63 10.81 3.91
CA SER A 48 21.02 11.23 4.07
C SER A 48 21.43 12.45 3.23
N LYS A 49 20.66 12.77 2.18
CA LYS A 49 20.90 13.94 1.34
C LYS A 49 19.94 15.10 1.60
N VAL A 50 19.00 14.92 2.54
CA VAL A 50 17.93 15.90 2.82
C VAL A 50 18.14 16.56 4.17
N LEU A 51 18.68 15.81 5.13
CA LEU A 51 18.97 16.31 6.46
C LEU A 51 20.41 16.79 6.52
N SER A 52 20.63 18.00 7.01
CA SER A 52 21.96 18.53 7.34
C SER A 52 22.47 17.93 8.67
N ASP A 53 23.76 18.03 8.91
CA ASP A 53 24.40 17.44 10.11
C ASP A 53 23.89 18.06 11.43
N ASP A 54 23.41 19.29 11.39
CA ASP A 54 22.80 20.00 12.52
C ASP A 54 21.31 19.72 12.71
N CYS A 55 20.70 18.96 11.82
CA CYS A 55 19.28 18.64 11.86
C CYS A 55 18.98 17.64 13.00
N GLN A 56 18.02 18.01 13.88
CA GLN A 56 17.63 17.22 15.05
C GLN A 56 16.47 16.25 14.78
N VAL A 57 16.13 16.00 13.52
CA VAL A 57 15.12 15.01 13.14
C VAL A 57 15.65 13.61 13.42
N GLN A 58 15.03 12.94 14.38
CA GLN A 58 15.36 11.54 14.68
C GLN A 58 14.83 10.60 13.60
N LEU A 59 15.65 9.61 13.24
CA LEU A 59 15.30 8.57 12.29
C LEU A 59 15.18 7.22 12.99
N GLU A 60 14.14 6.47 12.65
CA GLU A 60 13.99 5.06 13.00
C GLU A 60 13.95 4.23 11.71
N ASN A 61 14.86 3.28 11.57
CA ASN A 61 15.01 2.48 10.33
C ASN A 61 15.12 3.33 9.05
N GLY A 62 15.83 4.48 9.15
CA GLY A 62 16.02 5.42 8.06
C GLY A 62 14.81 6.28 7.69
N ARG A 63 13.77 6.32 8.56
CA ARG A 63 12.57 7.13 8.39
C ARG A 63 12.44 8.16 9.50
N PRO A 64 11.97 9.38 9.21
CA PRO A 64 11.67 10.35 10.23
C PRO A 64 10.66 9.82 11.24
N LEU A 65 10.97 9.93 12.53
CA LEU A 65 9.98 9.70 13.58
C LEU A 65 8.96 10.84 13.56
N ILE A 66 7.68 10.46 13.44
CA ILE A 66 6.56 11.40 13.43
C ILE A 66 5.64 11.17 14.62
N LYS A 67 5.05 12.27 15.09
CA LYS A 67 4.02 12.28 16.14
C LYS A 67 2.81 13.06 15.66
N GLY A 68 1.62 12.57 16.01
CA GLY A 68 0.36 13.27 15.69
C GLY A 68 0.23 13.58 14.19
N THR A 69 0.11 14.86 13.85
CA THR A 69 -0.14 15.38 12.51
C THR A 69 1.17 15.51 11.71
N TYR A 70 1.88 14.41 11.48
CA TYR A 70 3.14 14.36 10.71
C TYR A 70 4.29 15.21 11.26
N ARG A 71 4.21 15.70 12.51
CA ARG A 71 5.26 16.47 13.16
C ARG A 71 6.45 15.57 13.45
N THR A 72 7.66 16.00 13.11
CA THR A 72 8.89 15.30 13.45
C THR A 72 9.33 15.57 14.90
N THR A 73 10.46 15.04 15.31
CA THR A 73 11.09 15.35 16.60
C THR A 73 11.65 16.76 16.67
N GLN A 74 11.92 17.39 15.53
CA GLN A 74 12.35 18.79 15.46
C GLN A 74 11.13 19.69 15.34
N GLU A 75 11.14 20.78 16.11
CA GLU A 75 10.07 21.76 16.11
C GLU A 75 9.89 22.42 14.73
N ASN A 76 8.64 22.65 14.34
CA ASN A 76 8.24 23.25 13.05
C ASN A 76 8.69 22.48 11.79
N VAL A 77 9.15 21.23 11.96
CA VAL A 77 9.51 20.34 10.85
C VAL A 77 8.53 19.18 10.78
N TYR A 78 8.00 18.96 9.61
CA TYR A 78 7.00 17.92 9.32
C TYR A 78 7.50 16.99 8.21
N ALA A 79 7.17 15.72 8.29
CA ALA A 79 7.53 14.73 7.27
C ALA A 79 6.28 14.03 6.74
N ILE A 80 6.10 14.03 5.42
CA ILE A 80 4.94 13.46 4.72
C ILE A 80 5.37 12.58 3.54
N GLY A 81 4.40 11.92 2.91
CA GLY A 81 4.61 11.13 1.70
C GLY A 81 5.48 9.90 1.93
N ASP A 82 6.25 9.52 0.93
CA ASP A 82 7.02 8.27 0.87
C ASP A 82 8.05 8.12 2.00
N THR A 83 8.47 9.22 2.61
CA THR A 83 9.42 9.21 3.73
C THR A 83 8.83 8.57 4.98
N VAL A 84 7.54 8.72 5.22
CA VAL A 84 6.83 8.23 6.42
C VAL A 84 5.71 7.24 6.09
N ALA A 85 5.12 7.30 4.90
CA ALA A 85 4.00 6.45 4.52
C ALA A 85 4.36 4.96 4.46
N ARG A 86 3.45 4.11 4.92
CA ARG A 86 3.52 2.65 4.70
C ARG A 86 3.27 2.31 3.24
N LYS A 87 2.25 2.95 2.63
CA LYS A 87 1.92 2.87 1.20
C LYS A 87 2.58 4.05 0.49
N ARG A 88 3.55 3.76 -0.38
CA ARG A 88 4.37 4.76 -1.07
C ARG A 88 3.80 5.03 -2.46
N LEU A 89 2.74 5.84 -2.48
CA LEU A 89 1.97 6.17 -3.67
C LEU A 89 1.82 7.70 -3.75
N ALA A 90 1.88 8.26 -4.96
CA ALA A 90 1.84 9.71 -5.17
C ALA A 90 0.58 10.37 -4.57
N HIS A 91 -0.59 9.75 -4.76
CA HIS A 91 -1.83 10.28 -4.20
C HIS A 91 -1.90 10.19 -2.67
N VAL A 92 -1.19 9.24 -2.04
CA VAL A 92 -1.02 9.20 -0.57
C VAL A 92 -0.22 10.41 -0.11
N ALA A 93 0.87 10.74 -0.80
CA ALA A 93 1.68 11.92 -0.49
C ALA A 93 0.87 13.22 -0.64
N ALA A 94 0.08 13.34 -1.70
CA ALA A 94 -0.82 14.48 -1.92
C ALA A 94 -1.88 14.61 -0.80
N SER A 95 -2.49 13.49 -0.38
CA SER A 95 -3.44 13.47 0.74
C SER A 95 -2.80 13.87 2.06
N HIS A 96 -1.57 13.42 2.34
CA HIS A 96 -0.81 13.85 3.51
C HIS A 96 -0.56 15.36 3.50
N ALA A 97 -0.20 15.93 2.34
CA ALA A 97 0.06 17.35 2.20
C ALA A 97 -1.21 18.19 2.46
N ALA A 98 -2.32 17.84 1.83
CA ALA A 98 -3.60 18.52 2.04
C ALA A 98 -4.01 18.47 3.51
N TYR A 99 -4.00 17.29 4.12
CA TYR A 99 -4.34 17.09 5.53
C TYR A 99 -3.44 17.91 6.46
N LEU A 100 -2.12 17.93 6.23
CA LEU A 100 -1.18 18.70 7.03
C LEU A 100 -1.47 20.20 6.95
N VAL A 101 -1.62 20.73 5.73
CA VAL A 101 -1.85 22.17 5.52
C VAL A 101 -3.18 22.62 6.13
N GLU A 102 -4.25 21.84 5.99
CA GLU A 102 -5.54 22.13 6.63
C GLU A 102 -5.44 22.16 8.15
N ASN A 103 -4.70 21.23 8.74
CA ASN A 103 -4.47 21.24 10.19
C ASN A 103 -3.64 22.43 10.66
N LEU A 104 -2.58 22.81 9.93
CA LEU A 104 -1.77 24.00 10.24
C LEU A 104 -2.56 25.29 10.10
N ALA A 105 -3.50 25.33 9.16
CA ALA A 105 -4.40 26.47 8.97
C ALA A 105 -5.54 26.54 10.01
N GLY A 106 -5.59 25.63 10.98
CA GLY A 106 -6.68 25.56 11.97
C GLY A 106 -8.03 25.09 11.40
N ARG A 107 -8.04 24.61 10.16
CA ARG A 107 -9.23 24.09 9.47
C ARG A 107 -9.33 22.56 9.53
N GLY A 108 -8.52 21.93 10.39
CA GLY A 108 -8.41 20.48 10.45
C GLY A 108 -9.76 19.81 10.62
N HIS A 109 -10.23 19.18 9.55
CA HIS A 109 -11.34 18.25 9.64
C HIS A 109 -10.84 17.04 10.41
N ARG A 110 -11.47 16.73 11.53
CA ARG A 110 -11.34 15.40 12.12
C ARG A 110 -11.92 14.43 11.09
N MET A 111 -11.06 13.82 10.30
CA MET A 111 -11.49 12.67 9.50
C MET A 111 -11.95 11.60 10.49
N GLN A 112 -13.24 11.59 10.78
CA GLN A 112 -13.87 10.49 11.48
C GLN A 112 -13.89 9.32 10.52
N LEU A 113 -12.87 8.47 10.57
CA LEU A 113 -13.07 7.10 10.17
C LEU A 113 -13.97 6.45 11.25
N SER A 114 -15.16 6.08 10.79
CA SER A 114 -16.17 5.40 11.56
C SER A 114 -15.56 4.27 12.41
N VAL A 115 -15.79 4.42 13.69
CA VAL A 115 -15.91 3.41 14.73
C VAL A 115 -15.30 2.04 14.44
N VAL A 116 -14.06 1.87 14.85
CA VAL A 116 -13.56 0.54 15.23
C VAL A 116 -14.11 0.26 16.63
N PRO A 117 -14.79 -0.87 16.88
CA PRO A 117 -15.19 -1.27 18.24
C PRO A 117 -13.95 -1.29 19.13
N ASN A 118 -14.00 -0.68 20.30
CA ASN A 118 -12.97 -0.50 21.32
C ASN A 118 -12.24 0.85 21.33
N GLY A 119 -12.81 1.91 20.77
CA GLY A 119 -12.32 3.27 21.00
C GLY A 119 -10.98 3.62 20.38
N MET A 120 -10.45 2.81 19.48
CA MET A 120 -9.20 3.09 18.77
C MET A 120 -9.52 3.87 17.50
N TYR A 121 -9.35 5.19 17.56
CA TYR A 121 -9.46 6.06 16.39
C TYR A 121 -8.23 5.91 15.51
N VAL A 122 -8.35 5.18 14.40
CA VAL A 122 -7.33 5.20 13.36
C VAL A 122 -7.69 6.33 12.39
N VAL A 123 -7.15 7.51 12.64
CA VAL A 123 -7.25 8.64 11.72
C VAL A 123 -6.25 8.41 10.58
N LEU A 124 -6.62 7.59 9.61
CA LEU A 124 -5.92 7.54 8.34
C LEU A 124 -6.87 8.09 7.27
N PRO A 125 -6.41 9.03 6.42
CA PRO A 125 -7.18 9.35 5.24
C PRO A 125 -7.44 8.05 4.49
N VAL A 126 -8.70 7.79 4.12
CA VAL A 126 -9.09 6.62 3.33
C VAL A 126 -8.52 6.84 1.93
N VAL A 127 -7.29 6.37 1.74
CA VAL A 127 -6.59 6.55 0.47
C VAL A 127 -6.55 5.21 -0.25
N PRO A 128 -7.08 5.13 -1.48
CA PRO A 128 -7.07 3.90 -2.25
C PRO A 128 -5.65 3.48 -2.61
N THR A 129 -5.47 2.19 -2.81
CA THR A 129 -4.29 1.59 -3.43
C THR A 129 -4.66 1.19 -4.84
N CYS A 130 -3.95 1.70 -5.84
CA CYS A 130 -4.18 1.41 -7.25
C CYS A 130 -2.95 0.74 -7.85
N ILE A 131 -3.15 -0.37 -8.55
CA ILE A 131 -2.12 -1.14 -9.25
C ILE A 131 -2.57 -1.30 -10.71
N TYR A 132 -1.79 -0.75 -11.62
CA TYR A 132 -2.10 -0.64 -13.04
C TYR A 132 -1.63 -1.87 -13.82
N THR A 133 -2.07 -3.03 -13.39
CA THR A 133 -1.86 -4.31 -14.07
C THR A 133 -3.00 -4.62 -15.05
N GLU A 134 -2.97 -5.76 -15.75
CA GLU A 134 -4.06 -6.29 -16.57
C GLU A 134 -4.53 -7.65 -16.01
N PRO A 135 -5.70 -7.73 -15.36
CA PRO A 135 -6.61 -6.65 -15.01
C PRO A 135 -6.02 -5.73 -13.92
N GLU A 136 -6.55 -4.50 -13.82
CA GLU A 136 -6.20 -3.56 -12.74
C GLU A 136 -6.66 -4.08 -11.37
N ILE A 137 -5.95 -3.64 -10.33
CA ILE A 137 -6.30 -3.95 -8.94
C ILE A 137 -6.42 -2.65 -8.18
N ALA A 138 -7.51 -2.50 -7.44
CA ALA A 138 -7.72 -1.37 -6.55
C ALA A 138 -8.28 -1.82 -5.21
N ALA A 139 -7.88 -1.16 -4.13
CA ALA A 139 -8.36 -1.48 -2.79
C ALA A 139 -8.38 -0.23 -1.91
N VAL A 140 -9.42 -0.13 -1.08
CA VAL A 140 -9.55 0.96 -0.10
C VAL A 140 -10.12 0.40 1.21
N GLY A 141 -9.75 1.01 2.34
CA GLY A 141 -10.27 0.65 3.67
C GLY A 141 -9.75 -0.70 4.18
N PHE A 142 -10.58 -1.37 4.96
CA PHE A 142 -10.27 -2.61 5.66
C PHE A 142 -10.27 -3.82 4.73
N THR A 143 -9.35 -4.75 4.99
CA THR A 143 -9.39 -6.12 4.46
C THR A 143 -9.99 -7.07 5.49
N GLU A 144 -10.33 -8.30 5.08
CA GLU A 144 -10.75 -9.35 6.02
C GLU A 144 -9.65 -9.66 7.06
N ASN A 145 -8.37 -9.57 6.67
CA ASN A 145 -7.26 -9.76 7.59
C ASN A 145 -7.18 -8.63 8.61
N ASP A 146 -7.38 -7.38 8.20
CA ASP A 146 -7.44 -6.26 9.13
C ASP A 146 -8.60 -6.46 10.12
N ALA A 147 -9.77 -6.85 9.62
CA ALA A 147 -10.92 -7.13 10.48
C ALA A 147 -10.62 -8.22 11.52
N ARG A 148 -9.92 -9.29 11.14
CA ARG A 148 -9.47 -10.32 12.09
C ARG A 148 -8.49 -9.79 13.13
N LEU A 149 -7.49 -8.99 12.70
CA LEU A 149 -6.51 -8.38 13.60
C LEU A 149 -7.16 -7.47 14.66
N TYR A 150 -8.21 -6.73 14.26
CA TYR A 150 -8.94 -5.84 15.15
C TYR A 150 -10.15 -6.50 15.83
N ASN A 151 -10.34 -7.80 15.66
CA ASN A 151 -11.48 -8.57 16.20
C ASN A 151 -12.83 -7.96 15.84
N MET A 152 -12.97 -7.45 14.61
CA MET A 152 -14.18 -6.83 14.09
C MET A 152 -15.10 -7.89 13.47
N LYS A 153 -16.40 -7.80 13.75
CA LYS A 153 -17.40 -8.59 13.03
C LYS A 153 -17.76 -7.92 11.73
N ILE A 154 -17.61 -8.65 10.63
CA ILE A 154 -17.83 -8.13 9.27
C ILE A 154 -18.79 -9.02 8.48
N LYS A 155 -19.39 -8.42 7.44
CA LYS A 155 -20.10 -9.11 6.36
C LYS A 155 -19.35 -8.81 5.07
N CYS A 156 -19.14 -9.83 4.23
CA CYS A 156 -18.47 -9.67 2.94
C CYS A 156 -19.42 -10.07 1.82
N GLY A 157 -19.48 -9.23 0.78
CA GLY A 157 -20.12 -9.54 -0.49
C GLY A 157 -19.10 -9.62 -1.60
N VAL A 158 -19.23 -10.59 -2.50
CA VAL A 158 -18.36 -10.73 -3.68
C VAL A 158 -19.24 -10.89 -4.91
N ALA A 159 -18.94 -10.15 -5.97
CA ALA A 159 -19.50 -10.30 -7.29
C ALA A 159 -18.38 -10.56 -8.29
N TYR A 160 -18.56 -11.55 -9.15
CA TYR A 160 -17.58 -11.90 -10.17
C TYR A 160 -17.88 -11.20 -11.49
N MET A 161 -16.84 -10.79 -12.21
CA MET A 161 -16.99 -10.13 -13.50
C MET A 161 -17.54 -11.05 -14.59
N THR A 162 -17.44 -12.35 -14.40
CA THR A 162 -18.10 -13.37 -15.26
C THR A 162 -19.63 -13.28 -15.26
N GLU A 163 -20.21 -12.65 -14.25
CA GLU A 163 -21.66 -12.45 -14.10
C GLU A 163 -22.11 -11.05 -14.54
N ASN A 164 -21.16 -10.19 -14.91
CA ASN A 164 -21.43 -8.82 -15.31
C ASN A 164 -21.58 -8.70 -16.84
N GLY A 165 -22.77 -8.34 -17.33
CA GLY A 165 -23.06 -8.24 -18.74
C GLY A 165 -22.15 -7.28 -19.52
N LYS A 166 -21.75 -6.13 -18.91
CA LYS A 166 -20.82 -5.18 -19.53
C LYS A 166 -19.42 -5.75 -19.65
N ALA A 167 -18.96 -6.48 -18.64
CA ALA A 167 -17.66 -7.14 -18.65
C ALA A 167 -17.60 -8.24 -19.73
N LEU A 168 -18.68 -9.01 -19.88
CA LEU A 168 -18.82 -10.02 -20.94
C LEU A 168 -18.79 -9.39 -22.33
N LEU A 169 -19.57 -8.33 -22.56
CA LEU A 169 -19.59 -7.61 -23.84
C LEU A 169 -18.22 -7.01 -24.20
N ALA A 170 -17.50 -6.52 -23.20
CA ALA A 170 -16.16 -5.97 -23.36
C ALA A 170 -15.07 -7.05 -23.47
N ARG A 171 -15.41 -8.33 -23.34
CA ARG A 171 -14.47 -9.47 -23.28
C ARG A 171 -13.44 -9.33 -22.16
N ASN A 172 -13.81 -8.68 -21.06
CA ASN A 172 -12.99 -8.39 -19.87
C ASN A 172 -13.64 -8.96 -18.61
N SER A 173 -14.05 -10.23 -18.66
CA SER A 173 -14.77 -10.89 -17.57
C SER A 173 -13.86 -11.44 -16.45
N ARG A 174 -12.55 -11.20 -16.53
CA ARG A 174 -11.62 -11.63 -15.49
C ARG A 174 -11.68 -10.66 -14.30
N GLY A 175 -12.04 -11.19 -13.13
CA GLY A 175 -11.95 -10.43 -11.89
C GLY A 175 -13.16 -10.51 -10.98
N PHE A 176 -13.16 -9.67 -9.96
CA PHE A 176 -14.20 -9.60 -8.93
C PHE A 176 -14.28 -8.21 -8.30
N VAL A 177 -15.40 -7.92 -7.68
CA VAL A 177 -15.60 -6.83 -6.72
C VAL A 177 -15.93 -7.45 -5.38
N ARG A 178 -15.19 -7.07 -4.34
CA ARG A 178 -15.45 -7.47 -2.95
C ARG A 178 -15.71 -6.22 -2.12
N LEU A 179 -16.80 -6.25 -1.35
CA LEU A 179 -17.17 -5.20 -0.42
C LEU A 179 -17.21 -5.76 1.00
N ILE A 180 -16.72 -4.97 1.94
CA ILE A 180 -16.62 -5.35 3.37
C ILE A 180 -17.43 -4.34 4.18
N PHE A 181 -18.37 -4.85 4.94
CA PHE A 181 -19.25 -4.07 5.80
C PHE A 181 -19.02 -4.43 7.27
N GLU A 182 -19.11 -3.43 8.13
CA GLU A 182 -19.25 -3.66 9.57
C GLU A 182 -20.60 -4.35 9.82
N ALA A 183 -20.59 -5.44 10.64
CA ALA A 183 -21.71 -6.36 10.70
C ALA A 183 -22.97 -5.79 11.37
N TYR A 184 -22.81 -4.85 12.31
CA TYR A 184 -23.91 -4.29 13.10
C TYR A 184 -24.54 -3.07 12.45
N THR A 185 -23.71 -2.17 11.94
CA THR A 185 -24.16 -0.90 11.35
C THR A 185 -24.42 -1.00 9.85
N ASN A 186 -23.95 -2.07 9.20
CA ASN A 186 -23.90 -2.21 7.75
C ASN A 186 -23.12 -1.08 7.05
N THR A 187 -22.20 -0.42 7.76
CA THR A 187 -21.34 0.59 7.17
C THR A 187 -20.31 -0.07 6.26
N LEU A 188 -20.14 0.43 5.03
CA LEU A 188 -19.08 0.00 4.12
C LEU A 188 -17.74 0.48 4.69
N ILE A 189 -16.85 -0.45 5.01
CA ILE A 189 -15.56 -0.18 5.63
C ILE A 189 -14.37 -0.56 4.75
N GLY A 190 -14.60 -1.30 3.67
CA GLY A 190 -13.54 -1.68 2.75
C GLY A 190 -14.07 -2.18 1.42
N ALA A 191 -13.27 -1.97 0.37
CA ALA A 191 -13.53 -2.47 -0.96
C ALA A 191 -12.24 -2.98 -1.61
N GLN A 192 -12.34 -4.08 -2.36
CA GLN A 192 -11.26 -4.66 -3.17
C GLN A 192 -11.84 -5.01 -4.53
N ILE A 193 -11.21 -4.47 -5.56
CA ILE A 193 -11.63 -4.63 -6.95
C ILE A 193 -10.45 -5.15 -7.76
N MET A 194 -10.67 -6.18 -8.52
CA MET A 194 -9.76 -6.63 -9.56
C MET A 194 -10.58 -6.82 -10.84
N CYS A 195 -10.47 -5.91 -11.77
CA CYS A 195 -11.10 -5.98 -13.08
C CYS A 195 -10.57 -4.87 -13.98
N ALA A 196 -11.04 -4.82 -15.23
CA ALA A 196 -10.77 -3.69 -16.10
C ALA A 196 -11.29 -2.38 -15.47
N ARG A 197 -10.45 -1.34 -15.45
CA ARG A 197 -10.74 -0.01 -14.87
C ARG A 197 -11.07 -0.02 -13.36
N ALA A 198 -10.50 -0.96 -12.63
CA ALA A 198 -10.67 -1.02 -11.17
C ALA A 198 -10.20 0.27 -10.47
N THR A 199 -9.14 0.90 -11.00
CA THR A 199 -8.55 2.11 -10.45
C THR A 199 -9.38 3.37 -10.66
N ASP A 200 -10.30 3.34 -11.64
CA ASP A 200 -11.27 4.42 -11.88
C ASP A 200 -12.50 4.30 -10.96
N MET A 201 -12.78 3.11 -10.45
CA MET A 201 -14.03 2.81 -9.72
C MET A 201 -13.90 2.87 -8.20
N ILE A 202 -12.70 2.78 -7.66
CA ILE A 202 -12.42 2.66 -6.22
C ILE A 202 -12.70 3.92 -5.42
#